data_12694e62fc6b3a51c9d0d07cc7961fbb
#
_entry.id   12694e62fc6b3a51c9d0d07cc7961fbb
#
_cell.length_a   1.000
_cell.length_b   1.000
_cell.length_c   1.000
_cell.angle_alpha   90.00
_cell.angle_beta   90.00
_cell.angle_gamma   90.00
#
_symmetry.space_group_name_H-M   'P 1'
#
loop_
_entity.id
_entity.type
_entity.pdbx_description
1 polymer ?
#
loop_
_entity_poly.entity_id
_entity_poly.type
_entity_poly.pdbx_seq_one_letter_code
_entity_poly.pdbx_strand_id
1 'polypeptide(L)'
;MAADQTGRIYGTIGGGNLEYQAVKKAMTLAGKDAHFVEDFDLGTGENGGLGMVCGGKVKVLFYSVKSQDPKIASFLKEALKIAEEGKPYWLLLPFSKGYPKIESHLEEGRGHCRILEKYENDETQKIYAEEFNFDGKVYIFGGGHLAQELVPVLSHLGFWCMVMDDREEYTAPNLFPGVQETKTVDFTALSDILKVKKEDYLVVVTRGHRCDADVERFALRTPASYIGVVGSKRKTQYVRDKLLAEGFTNEELDRVHAPIGIDIASETPAEIAISIAAQLIQIRAEKAGLRRKK
;
A
#
# COMPACT_ATOMS: atom_id res chain seq x y z
N MET A 1 -2.14 13.60 -7.59
CA MET A 1 -3.42 14.35 -7.61
C MET A 1 -3.96 14.39 -9.04
N ALA A 2 -5.25 14.18 -9.24
CA ALA A 2 -5.93 14.35 -10.52
C ALA A 2 -6.87 15.55 -10.46
N ALA A 3 -6.92 16.34 -11.55
CA ALA A 3 -7.78 17.50 -11.69
C ALA A 3 -8.29 17.60 -13.13
N ASP A 4 -9.46 18.19 -13.31
CA ASP A 4 -10.03 18.56 -14.61
C ASP A 4 -10.38 20.06 -14.67
N GLN A 5 -11.15 20.45 -15.67
CA GLN A 5 -11.60 21.86 -15.84
C GLN A 5 -12.53 22.35 -14.72
N THR A 6 -13.09 21.45 -13.88
CA THR A 6 -13.96 21.78 -12.75
C THR A 6 -13.20 21.88 -11.42
N GLY A 7 -11.96 21.36 -11.36
CA GLY A 7 -11.10 21.37 -10.19
C GLY A 7 -10.47 20.03 -9.89
N ARG A 8 -10.15 19.81 -8.61
CA ARG A 8 -9.58 18.55 -8.11
C ARG A 8 -10.62 17.43 -8.13
N ILE A 9 -10.28 16.29 -8.76
CA ILE A 9 -11.11 15.10 -8.81
C ILE A 9 -10.68 14.09 -7.73
N TYR A 10 -9.35 13.89 -7.57
CA TYR A 10 -8.81 12.84 -6.70
C TYR A 10 -7.40 13.18 -6.18
N GLY A 11 -7.09 12.68 -4.98
CA GLY A 11 -5.78 12.76 -4.36
C GLY A 11 -5.39 14.16 -3.91
N THR A 12 -4.16 14.32 -3.44
CA THR A 12 -3.60 15.57 -2.92
C THR A 12 -2.11 15.66 -3.22
N ILE A 13 -1.54 16.85 -3.25
CA ILE A 13 -0.09 17.11 -3.31
C ILE A 13 0.42 17.78 -2.03
N GLY A 14 -0.33 17.67 -0.92
CA GLY A 14 0.05 18.19 0.40
C GLY A 14 -0.84 19.31 0.92
N GLY A 15 -1.89 19.69 0.19
CA GLY A 15 -2.86 20.70 0.62
C GLY A 15 -2.35 22.15 0.59
N GLY A 16 -3.11 23.04 1.25
CA GLY A 16 -2.74 24.44 1.39
C GLY A 16 -2.67 25.23 0.08
N ASN A 17 -1.90 26.34 0.10
CA ASN A 17 -1.78 27.25 -1.04
C ASN A 17 -1.08 26.58 -2.25
N LEU A 18 -0.15 25.65 -2.02
CA LEU A 18 0.48 24.87 -3.09
C LEU A 18 -0.56 24.13 -3.93
N GLU A 19 -1.42 23.37 -3.26
CA GLU A 19 -2.46 22.59 -3.95
C GLU A 19 -3.44 23.49 -4.68
N TYR A 20 -3.87 24.58 -4.04
CA TYR A 20 -4.77 25.55 -4.65
C TYR A 20 -4.20 26.14 -5.95
N GLN A 21 -2.93 26.55 -5.96
CA GLN A 21 -2.27 27.10 -7.16
C GLN A 21 -2.08 26.01 -8.23
N ALA A 22 -1.69 24.80 -7.81
CA ALA A 22 -1.54 23.69 -8.74
C ALA A 22 -2.87 23.27 -9.38
N VAL A 23 -3.97 23.25 -8.63
CA VAL A 23 -5.32 22.97 -9.17
C VAL A 23 -5.72 24.05 -10.17
N LYS A 24 -5.57 25.34 -9.83
CA LYS A 24 -5.85 26.44 -10.78
C LYS A 24 -5.07 26.28 -12.07
N LYS A 25 -3.80 25.95 -11.99
CA LYS A 25 -2.94 25.71 -13.16
C LYS A 25 -3.45 24.53 -13.96
N ALA A 26 -3.73 23.37 -13.30
CA ALA A 26 -4.23 22.16 -13.92
C ALA A 26 -5.55 22.40 -14.70
N MET A 27 -6.48 23.18 -14.14
CA MET A 27 -7.73 23.56 -14.81
C MET A 27 -7.48 24.25 -16.16
N THR A 28 -6.45 25.10 -16.25
CA THR A 28 -6.09 25.78 -17.51
C THR A 28 -5.45 24.87 -18.54
N LEU A 29 -4.94 23.72 -18.12
CA LEU A 29 -4.24 22.73 -18.96
C LEU A 29 -5.17 21.60 -19.42
N ALA A 30 -6.31 21.45 -18.78
CA ALA A 30 -7.28 20.38 -19.10
C ALA A 30 -7.65 20.40 -20.59
N GLY A 31 -7.48 19.23 -21.24
CA GLY A 31 -7.72 19.07 -22.68
C GLY A 31 -6.62 19.61 -23.60
N LYS A 32 -5.55 20.24 -23.07
CA LYS A 32 -4.37 20.65 -23.84
C LYS A 32 -3.31 19.55 -23.79
N ASP A 33 -2.44 19.51 -24.79
CA ASP A 33 -1.26 18.66 -24.79
C ASP A 33 -0.11 19.42 -24.10
N ALA A 34 -0.02 19.28 -22.78
CA ALA A 34 0.91 20.06 -21.98
C ALA A 34 1.55 19.19 -20.89
N HIS A 35 2.87 19.05 -20.99
CA HIS A 35 3.68 18.34 -20.01
C HIS A 35 4.86 19.21 -19.63
N PHE A 36 4.96 19.62 -18.36
CA PHE A 36 6.08 20.42 -17.86
C PHE A 36 6.19 20.33 -16.34
N VAL A 37 7.33 20.76 -15.83
CA VAL A 37 7.58 20.88 -14.40
C VAL A 37 7.57 22.37 -14.02
N GLU A 38 6.91 22.69 -12.93
CA GLU A 38 6.91 24.03 -12.34
C GLU A 38 7.49 23.98 -10.92
N ASP A 39 8.35 24.96 -10.63
CA ASP A 39 8.94 25.13 -9.30
C ASP A 39 8.03 26.04 -8.46
N PHE A 40 7.69 25.60 -7.25
CA PHE A 40 6.95 26.38 -6.26
C PHE A 40 7.85 26.68 -5.06
N ASP A 41 7.97 27.93 -4.69
CA ASP A 41 8.60 28.37 -3.45
C ASP A 41 7.53 28.42 -2.35
N LEU A 42 7.70 27.60 -1.29
CA LEU A 42 6.75 27.52 -0.17
C LEU A 42 6.97 28.63 0.88
N GLY A 43 8.04 29.41 0.78
CA GLY A 43 8.45 30.41 1.76
C GLY A 43 7.42 31.49 2.08
N THR A 44 7.79 32.40 2.98
CA THR A 44 6.89 33.39 3.64
C THR A 44 6.39 34.55 2.76
N GLY A 45 6.63 34.53 1.46
CA GLY A 45 5.99 35.47 0.51
C GLY A 45 6.72 36.78 0.29
N GLU A 46 7.74 37.14 1.05
CA GLU A 46 8.51 38.40 0.87
C GLU A 46 9.27 38.47 -0.47
N ASN A 47 9.48 37.31 -1.13
CA ASN A 47 10.11 37.16 -2.45
C ASN A 47 9.24 36.35 -3.44
N GLY A 48 7.89 36.41 -3.31
CA GLY A 48 6.97 35.67 -4.21
C GLY A 48 6.65 34.25 -3.79
N GLY A 49 7.00 33.85 -2.59
CA GLY A 49 6.65 32.51 -2.04
C GLY A 49 5.16 32.35 -1.71
N LEU A 50 4.72 31.12 -1.51
CA LEU A 50 3.32 30.76 -1.26
C LEU A 50 2.82 31.08 0.16
N GLY A 51 3.65 31.68 1.02
CA GLY A 51 3.28 32.07 2.39
C GLY A 51 3.12 30.88 3.34
N MET A 52 3.79 29.77 3.09
CA MET A 52 3.72 28.57 3.94
C MET A 52 4.82 28.59 5.01
N VAL A 53 4.44 28.41 6.27
CA VAL A 53 5.37 28.41 7.41
C VAL A 53 6.45 27.31 7.29
N CYS A 54 6.14 26.19 6.64
CA CYS A 54 7.08 25.08 6.47
C CYS A 54 8.26 25.40 5.54
N GLY A 55 8.17 26.46 4.72
CA GLY A 55 9.22 26.84 3.78
C GLY A 55 9.61 25.74 2.79
N GLY A 56 10.67 26.00 2.01
CA GLY A 56 11.22 25.04 1.06
C GLY A 56 10.76 25.24 -0.37
N LYS A 57 11.25 24.36 -1.28
CA LYS A 57 10.91 24.37 -2.70
C LYS A 57 10.35 23.03 -3.12
N VAL A 58 9.28 23.04 -3.92
CA VAL A 58 8.63 21.85 -4.47
C VAL A 58 8.56 21.96 -5.99
N LYS A 59 8.89 20.84 -6.66
CA LYS A 59 8.68 20.69 -8.10
C LYS A 59 7.40 19.92 -8.34
N VAL A 60 6.50 20.46 -9.14
CA VAL A 60 5.24 19.80 -9.53
C VAL A 60 5.29 19.48 -11.01
N LEU A 61 5.17 18.20 -11.34
CA LEU A 61 4.99 17.77 -12.72
C LEU A 61 3.51 17.89 -13.08
N PHE A 62 3.22 18.71 -14.08
CA PHE A 62 1.92 18.78 -14.74
C PHE A 62 1.94 17.86 -15.96
N TYR A 63 1.09 16.84 -15.94
CA TYR A 63 0.97 15.90 -17.02
C TYR A 63 -0.49 15.85 -17.48
N SER A 64 -0.79 16.52 -18.60
CA SER A 64 -2.15 16.57 -19.15
C SER A 64 -2.42 15.39 -20.07
N VAL A 65 -3.56 14.77 -19.91
CA VAL A 65 -4.03 13.65 -20.74
C VAL A 65 -5.33 14.02 -21.46
N LYS A 66 -5.44 13.61 -22.71
CA LYS A 66 -6.69 13.74 -23.46
C LYS A 66 -7.47 12.42 -23.33
N SER A 67 -8.63 12.48 -22.72
CA SER A 67 -9.48 11.28 -22.50
C SER A 67 -9.87 10.56 -23.78
N GLN A 68 -9.90 11.27 -24.90
CA GLN A 68 -10.24 10.74 -26.24
C GLN A 68 -9.03 10.11 -26.95
N ASP A 69 -7.81 10.21 -26.42
CA ASP A 69 -6.62 9.59 -27.03
C ASP A 69 -6.67 8.06 -26.81
N PRO A 70 -6.69 7.25 -27.89
CA PRO A 70 -6.74 5.79 -27.77
C PRO A 70 -5.56 5.19 -27.00
N LYS A 71 -4.37 5.81 -27.07
CA LYS A 71 -3.18 5.35 -26.35
C LYS A 71 -3.33 5.58 -24.86
N ILE A 72 -3.88 6.72 -24.43
CA ILE A 72 -4.19 6.99 -23.03
C ILE A 72 -5.28 6.03 -22.52
N ALA A 73 -6.34 5.80 -23.32
CA ALA A 73 -7.39 4.86 -22.95
C ALA A 73 -6.86 3.42 -22.78
N SER A 74 -5.97 2.98 -23.67
CA SER A 74 -5.30 1.67 -23.56
C SER A 74 -4.43 1.58 -22.31
N PHE A 75 -3.60 2.60 -22.08
CA PHE A 75 -2.75 2.70 -20.89
C PHE A 75 -3.55 2.63 -19.58
N LEU A 76 -4.64 3.39 -19.47
CA LEU A 76 -5.50 3.39 -18.27
C LEU A 76 -6.16 2.03 -18.05
N LYS A 77 -6.62 1.35 -19.10
CA LYS A 77 -7.17 -0.02 -19.00
C LYS A 77 -6.13 -1.02 -18.50
N GLU A 78 -4.90 -0.94 -19.00
CA GLU A 78 -3.80 -1.78 -18.55
C GLU A 78 -3.44 -1.51 -17.09
N ALA A 79 -3.32 -0.24 -16.69
CA ALA A 79 -3.05 0.16 -15.32
C ALA A 79 -4.13 -0.36 -14.35
N LEU A 80 -5.41 -0.22 -14.69
CA LEU A 80 -6.53 -0.72 -13.89
C LEU A 80 -6.46 -2.23 -13.74
N LYS A 81 -6.24 -2.98 -14.83
CA LYS A 81 -6.14 -4.44 -14.80
C LYS A 81 -5.01 -4.89 -13.85
N ILE A 82 -3.83 -4.29 -13.94
CA ILE A 82 -2.69 -4.63 -13.10
C ILE A 82 -2.98 -4.29 -11.63
N ALA A 83 -3.65 -3.16 -11.39
CA ALA A 83 -4.06 -2.74 -10.04
C ALA A 83 -5.05 -3.73 -9.42
N GLU A 84 -6.05 -4.19 -10.16
CA GLU A 84 -7.02 -5.20 -9.73
C GLU A 84 -6.35 -6.55 -9.40
N GLU A 85 -5.34 -6.93 -10.17
CA GLU A 85 -4.54 -8.14 -9.92
C GLU A 85 -3.60 -7.99 -8.69
N GLY A 86 -3.46 -6.78 -8.13
CA GLY A 86 -2.56 -6.49 -7.01
C GLY A 86 -1.08 -6.77 -7.31
N LYS A 87 -0.68 -6.63 -8.57
CA LYS A 87 0.72 -6.78 -8.99
C LYS A 87 1.47 -5.45 -8.86
N PRO A 88 2.72 -5.44 -8.40
CA PRO A 88 3.53 -4.23 -8.41
C PRO A 88 3.84 -3.79 -9.84
N TYR A 89 3.84 -2.48 -10.07
CA TYR A 89 4.23 -1.89 -11.35
C TYR A 89 4.77 -0.47 -11.15
N TRP A 90 5.54 0.00 -12.12
CA TRP A 90 6.04 1.36 -12.19
C TRP A 90 5.25 2.16 -13.22
N LEU A 91 4.72 3.29 -12.77
CA LEU A 91 4.17 4.33 -13.64
C LEU A 91 5.29 5.27 -14.06
N LEU A 92 5.48 5.44 -15.37
CA LEU A 92 6.49 6.32 -15.96
C LEU A 92 5.80 7.49 -16.67
N LEU A 93 6.07 8.72 -16.21
CA LEU A 93 5.55 9.94 -16.81
C LEU A 93 6.70 10.80 -17.35
N PRO A 94 6.84 10.98 -18.67
CA PRO A 94 7.87 11.85 -19.23
C PRO A 94 7.61 13.33 -18.87
N PHE A 95 8.68 14.10 -18.60
CA PHE A 95 8.59 15.53 -18.27
C PHE A 95 8.27 16.38 -19.49
N SER A 96 8.53 15.87 -20.67
CA SER A 96 8.29 16.51 -21.94
C SER A 96 7.31 15.71 -22.79
N LYS A 97 7.42 15.76 -24.10
CA LYS A 97 6.56 15.01 -25.01
C LYS A 97 6.70 13.49 -24.81
N GLY A 98 5.59 12.78 -24.84
CA GLY A 98 5.54 11.34 -24.76
C GLY A 98 4.30 10.83 -24.05
N TYR A 99 4.09 9.52 -24.13
CA TYR A 99 2.97 8.84 -23.47
C TYR A 99 3.41 8.25 -22.13
N PRO A 100 2.50 8.12 -21.15
CA PRO A 100 2.76 7.37 -19.94
C PRO A 100 3.04 5.90 -20.30
N LYS A 101 3.89 5.25 -19.52
CA LYS A 101 4.23 3.83 -19.68
C LYS A 101 4.09 3.10 -18.37
N ILE A 102 3.87 1.80 -18.45
CA ILE A 102 3.93 0.88 -17.33
C ILE A 102 5.12 -0.05 -17.53
N GLU A 103 5.88 -0.25 -16.47
CA GLU A 103 6.98 -1.21 -16.43
C GLU A 103 6.78 -2.13 -15.21
N SER A 104 7.01 -3.40 -15.38
CA SER A 104 6.91 -4.37 -14.29
C SER A 104 8.09 -4.31 -13.32
N HIS A 105 9.21 -3.73 -13.76
CA HIS A 105 10.45 -3.60 -13.00
C HIS A 105 11.26 -2.42 -13.52
N LEU A 106 11.94 -1.71 -12.60
CA LEU A 106 13.00 -0.76 -12.94
C LEU A 106 14.32 -1.23 -12.34
N GLU A 107 15.41 -0.93 -13.04
CA GLU A 107 16.75 -1.17 -12.55
C GLU A 107 16.98 -0.50 -11.19
N GLU A 108 17.90 -1.04 -10.39
CA GLU A 108 18.12 -0.72 -8.99
C GLU A 108 18.14 0.79 -8.68
N GLY A 109 17.42 1.16 -7.64
CA GLY A 109 17.36 2.51 -7.08
C GLY A 109 16.57 2.49 -5.78
N ARG A 110 16.77 3.49 -4.92
CA ARG A 110 16.06 3.59 -3.64
C ARG A 110 14.76 4.39 -3.79
N GLY A 111 13.72 3.93 -3.07
CA GLY A 111 12.43 4.62 -2.95
C GLY A 111 11.46 4.30 -4.08
N HIS A 112 10.16 4.47 -3.77
CA HIS A 112 9.03 4.16 -4.66
C HIS A 112 8.66 5.30 -5.60
N CYS A 113 9.40 6.42 -5.54
CA CYS A 113 9.22 7.60 -6.38
C CYS A 113 10.58 8.20 -6.69
N ARG A 114 10.88 8.38 -7.97
CA ARG A 114 12.18 8.91 -8.43
C ARG A 114 12.11 9.57 -9.79
N ILE A 115 13.13 10.37 -10.09
CA ILE A 115 13.34 10.94 -11.42
C ILE A 115 14.41 10.12 -12.12
N LEU A 116 14.08 9.59 -13.28
CA LEU A 116 15.01 8.88 -14.18
C LEU A 116 15.51 9.86 -15.23
N GLU A 117 16.76 9.74 -15.61
CA GLU A 117 17.34 10.43 -16.76
C GLU A 117 17.69 9.38 -17.82
N LYS A 118 17.06 9.48 -18.99
CA LYS A 118 17.37 8.66 -20.16
C LYS A 118 17.94 9.51 -21.27
N TYR A 119 19.03 9.08 -21.87
CA TYR A 119 19.62 9.73 -23.03
C TYR A 119 19.09 9.08 -24.30
N GLU A 120 18.29 9.81 -25.06
CA GLU A 120 17.72 9.35 -26.33
C GLU A 120 17.75 10.49 -27.36
N ASN A 121 18.15 10.17 -28.59
CA ASN A 121 18.21 11.14 -29.74
C ASN A 121 18.98 12.44 -29.43
N ASP A 122 20.14 12.31 -28.79
CA ASP A 122 21.01 13.43 -28.38
C ASP A 122 20.40 14.39 -27.34
N GLU A 123 19.31 14.01 -26.68
CA GLU A 123 18.68 14.77 -25.61
C GLU A 123 18.51 13.92 -24.34
N THR A 124 18.70 14.57 -23.18
CA THR A 124 18.40 13.93 -21.89
C THR A 124 16.92 14.10 -21.56
N GLN A 125 16.19 13.00 -21.61
CA GLN A 125 14.81 12.95 -21.16
C GLN A 125 14.73 12.68 -19.65
N LYS A 126 13.94 13.50 -18.94
CA LYS A 126 13.58 13.25 -17.55
C LYS A 126 12.21 12.57 -17.48
N ILE A 127 12.11 11.53 -16.66
CA ILE A 127 10.92 10.72 -16.48
C ILE A 127 10.63 10.64 -14.98
N TYR A 128 9.43 11.00 -14.57
CA TYR A 128 8.92 10.71 -13.24
C TYR A 128 8.52 9.23 -13.20
N ALA A 129 9.04 8.51 -12.23
CA ALA A 129 8.72 7.10 -12.01
C ALA A 129 8.16 6.92 -10.62
N GLU A 130 7.01 6.26 -10.51
CA GLU A 130 6.35 5.94 -9.25
C GLU A 130 5.91 4.48 -9.23
N GLU A 131 6.24 3.78 -8.14
CA GLU A 131 5.88 2.38 -7.94
C GLU A 131 4.53 2.26 -7.25
N PHE A 132 3.66 1.42 -7.81
CA PHE A 132 2.35 1.10 -7.28
C PHE A 132 2.27 -0.38 -6.89
N ASN A 133 1.39 -0.70 -5.93
CA ASN A 133 1.14 -2.07 -5.43
C ASN A 133 2.41 -2.79 -4.92
N PHE A 134 3.42 -2.04 -4.48
CA PHE A 134 4.69 -2.60 -3.97
C PHE A 134 4.57 -3.16 -2.55
N ASP A 135 3.47 -2.86 -1.87
CA ASP A 135 3.30 -3.12 -0.44
C ASP A 135 3.08 -4.60 -0.12
N GLY A 136 2.81 -5.44 -1.13
CA GLY A 136 2.38 -6.82 -0.93
C GLY A 136 0.91 -6.92 -0.53
N LYS A 137 0.43 -8.16 -0.37
CA LYS A 137 -0.95 -8.47 0.01
C LYS A 137 -1.06 -8.71 1.51
N VAL A 138 -2.17 -8.29 2.09
CA VAL A 138 -2.52 -8.61 3.49
C VAL A 138 -3.49 -9.78 3.47
N TYR A 139 -3.01 -10.94 3.88
CA TYR A 139 -3.81 -12.15 4.07
C TYR A 139 -4.31 -12.17 5.51
N ILE A 140 -5.62 -12.12 5.70
CA ILE A 140 -6.30 -12.07 7.00
C ILE A 140 -6.97 -13.42 7.22
N PHE A 141 -6.47 -14.17 8.19
CA PHE A 141 -6.99 -15.47 8.58
C PHE A 141 -7.96 -15.30 9.75
N GLY A 142 -9.25 -15.51 9.47
CA GLY A 142 -10.38 -15.27 10.37
C GLY A 142 -11.24 -14.09 9.93
N GLY A 143 -12.52 -14.35 9.60
CA GLY A 143 -13.50 -13.36 9.14
C GLY A 143 -14.41 -12.80 10.25
N GLY A 144 -14.00 -12.90 11.52
CA GLY A 144 -14.76 -12.41 12.68
C GLY A 144 -14.81 -10.89 12.79
N HIS A 145 -15.40 -10.38 13.89
CA HIS A 145 -15.64 -8.96 14.11
C HIS A 145 -14.38 -8.08 13.93
N LEU A 146 -13.21 -8.57 14.38
CA LEU A 146 -11.96 -7.81 14.22
C LEU A 146 -11.56 -7.65 12.75
N ALA A 147 -11.72 -8.70 11.94
CA ALA A 147 -11.43 -8.61 10.50
C ALA A 147 -12.40 -7.66 9.79
N GLN A 148 -13.68 -7.64 10.21
CA GLN A 148 -14.71 -6.74 9.67
C GLN A 148 -14.40 -5.26 9.96
N GLU A 149 -13.78 -4.94 11.10
CA GLU A 149 -13.29 -3.60 11.42
C GLU A 149 -11.95 -3.30 10.74
N LEU A 150 -11.07 -4.28 10.60
CA LEU A 150 -9.72 -4.09 10.08
C LEU A 150 -9.70 -3.86 8.56
N VAL A 151 -10.49 -4.62 7.79
CA VAL A 151 -10.47 -4.55 6.32
C VAL A 151 -10.83 -3.16 5.78
N PRO A 152 -11.90 -2.47 6.24
CA PRO A 152 -12.19 -1.12 5.78
C PRO A 152 -11.05 -0.13 6.04
N VAL A 153 -10.39 -0.23 7.20
CA VAL A 153 -9.25 0.62 7.56
C VAL A 153 -8.07 0.36 6.63
N LEU A 154 -7.70 -0.90 6.41
CA LEU A 154 -6.59 -1.28 5.54
C LEU A 154 -6.86 -0.91 4.08
N SER A 155 -8.09 -1.14 3.59
CA SER A 155 -8.51 -0.75 2.25
C SER A 155 -8.43 0.77 2.05
N HIS A 156 -8.87 1.58 3.05
CA HIS A 156 -8.73 3.03 3.02
C HIS A 156 -7.26 3.48 2.95
N LEU A 157 -6.36 2.71 3.56
CA LEU A 157 -4.90 2.95 3.54
C LEU A 157 -4.21 2.40 2.26
N GLY A 158 -4.98 1.82 1.34
CA GLY A 158 -4.49 1.30 0.06
C GLY A 158 -3.86 -0.10 0.14
N PHE A 159 -4.05 -0.84 1.23
CA PHE A 159 -3.62 -2.25 1.28
C PHE A 159 -4.58 -3.14 0.49
N TRP A 160 -4.03 -4.10 -0.25
CA TRP A 160 -4.78 -5.17 -0.90
C TRP A 160 -5.09 -6.27 0.13
N CYS A 161 -6.35 -6.53 0.42
CA CYS A 161 -6.78 -7.44 1.48
C CYS A 161 -7.48 -8.68 0.93
N MET A 162 -7.11 -9.86 1.46
CA MET A 162 -7.82 -11.11 1.27
C MET A 162 -8.21 -11.69 2.63
N VAL A 163 -9.50 -11.96 2.83
CA VAL A 163 -10.01 -12.59 4.05
C VAL A 163 -10.27 -14.06 3.82
N MET A 164 -9.82 -14.89 4.76
CA MET A 164 -10.03 -16.33 4.75
C MET A 164 -10.59 -16.81 6.09
N ASP A 165 -11.59 -17.67 6.06
CA ASP A 165 -12.15 -18.34 7.25
C ASP A 165 -12.48 -19.79 6.90
N ASP A 166 -12.57 -20.67 7.88
CA ASP A 166 -13.00 -22.06 7.71
C ASP A 166 -14.53 -22.22 7.65
N ARG A 167 -15.26 -21.12 7.77
CA ARG A 167 -16.73 -21.06 7.76
C ARG A 167 -17.21 -20.11 6.67
N GLU A 168 -18.11 -20.58 5.82
CA GLU A 168 -18.62 -19.85 4.67
C GLU A 168 -19.32 -18.54 5.07
N GLU A 169 -20.08 -18.51 6.15
CA GLU A 169 -20.80 -17.36 6.64
C GLU A 169 -19.88 -16.19 7.06
N TYR A 170 -18.58 -16.47 7.34
CA TYR A 170 -17.56 -15.48 7.69
C TYR A 170 -16.66 -15.06 6.50
N THR A 171 -16.99 -15.53 5.31
CA THR A 171 -16.28 -15.12 4.08
C THR A 171 -17.20 -14.40 3.08
N ALA A 172 -18.41 -14.02 3.49
CA ALA A 172 -19.33 -13.26 2.66
C ALA A 172 -18.74 -11.85 2.38
N PRO A 173 -18.53 -11.45 1.10
CA PRO A 173 -17.84 -10.19 0.76
C PRO A 173 -18.49 -8.93 1.32
N ASN A 174 -19.80 -8.93 1.51
CA ASN A 174 -20.55 -7.82 2.10
C ASN A 174 -20.20 -7.51 3.56
N LEU A 175 -19.52 -8.43 4.26
CA LEU A 175 -19.02 -8.22 5.62
C LEU A 175 -17.75 -7.34 5.65
N PHE A 176 -17.08 -7.16 4.51
CA PHE A 176 -15.75 -6.55 4.42
C PHE A 176 -15.71 -5.44 3.36
N PRO A 177 -16.27 -4.24 3.61
CA PRO A 177 -16.22 -3.14 2.65
C PRO A 177 -14.79 -2.86 2.20
N GLY A 178 -14.57 -2.90 0.88
CA GLY A 178 -13.25 -2.66 0.28
C GLY A 178 -12.32 -3.87 0.20
N VAL A 179 -12.76 -5.07 0.61
CA VAL A 179 -12.00 -6.31 0.40
C VAL A 179 -11.83 -6.60 -1.09
N GLN A 180 -10.65 -7.09 -1.49
CA GLN A 180 -10.41 -7.49 -2.87
C GLN A 180 -10.77 -8.96 -3.12
N GLU A 181 -10.58 -9.81 -2.10
CA GLU A 181 -10.89 -11.24 -2.23
C GLU A 181 -11.33 -11.83 -0.87
N THR A 182 -12.28 -12.76 -0.91
CA THR A 182 -12.63 -13.59 0.25
C THR A 182 -12.63 -15.06 -0.15
N LYS A 183 -12.29 -15.96 0.77
CA LYS A 183 -12.24 -17.39 0.46
C LYS A 183 -12.51 -18.25 1.69
N THR A 184 -13.39 -19.22 1.55
CA THR A 184 -13.55 -20.29 2.53
C THR A 184 -12.45 -21.33 2.33
N VAL A 185 -11.72 -21.67 3.39
CA VAL A 185 -10.53 -22.52 3.31
C VAL A 185 -10.42 -23.47 4.49
N ASP A 186 -9.73 -24.57 4.30
CA ASP A 186 -9.22 -25.39 5.40
C ASP A 186 -7.84 -24.82 5.81
N PHE A 187 -7.70 -24.35 7.05
CA PHE A 187 -6.45 -23.82 7.56
C PHE A 187 -5.31 -24.83 7.63
N THR A 188 -5.60 -26.13 7.52
CA THR A 188 -4.58 -27.19 7.46
C THR A 188 -4.00 -27.40 6.06
N ALA A 189 -4.65 -26.85 5.02
CA ALA A 189 -4.29 -27.01 3.61
C ALA A 189 -3.85 -25.68 2.93
N LEU A 190 -3.42 -24.68 3.69
CA LEU A 190 -3.07 -23.35 3.16
C LEU A 190 -1.93 -23.38 2.15
N SER A 191 -0.95 -24.28 2.29
CA SER A 191 0.18 -24.42 1.36
C SER A 191 -0.23 -24.79 -0.07
N ASP A 192 -1.38 -25.42 -0.24
CA ASP A 192 -1.87 -25.85 -1.55
C ASP A 192 -2.58 -24.73 -2.30
N ILE A 193 -3.03 -23.72 -1.57
CA ILE A 193 -3.89 -22.67 -2.10
C ILE A 193 -3.26 -21.27 -2.10
N LEU A 194 -2.22 -21.03 -1.29
CA LEU A 194 -1.55 -19.73 -1.16
C LEU A 194 -0.08 -19.80 -1.56
N LYS A 195 0.31 -18.85 -2.40
CA LYS A 195 1.71 -18.56 -2.73
C LYS A 195 2.07 -17.20 -2.14
N VAL A 196 2.53 -17.21 -0.90
CA VAL A 196 2.93 -16.02 -0.16
C VAL A 196 4.29 -15.53 -0.66
N LYS A 197 4.40 -14.24 -0.91
CA LYS A 197 5.61 -13.57 -1.36
C LYS A 197 6.33 -12.88 -0.19
N LYS A 198 7.57 -12.44 -0.44
CA LYS A 198 8.39 -11.73 0.54
C LYS A 198 7.77 -10.38 0.96
N GLU A 199 7.00 -9.76 0.08
CA GLU A 199 6.35 -8.47 0.33
C GLU A 199 5.08 -8.61 1.18
N ASP A 200 4.49 -9.81 1.29
CA ASP A 200 3.17 -10.03 1.86
C ASP A 200 3.16 -9.99 3.39
N TYR A 201 1.97 -9.76 3.93
CA TYR A 201 1.65 -9.69 5.36
C TYR A 201 0.63 -10.76 5.71
N LEU A 202 0.88 -11.46 6.79
CA LEU A 202 -0.02 -12.48 7.32
C LEU A 202 -0.58 -12.01 8.66
N VAL A 203 -1.89 -11.89 8.75
CA VAL A 203 -2.62 -11.40 9.93
C VAL A 203 -3.55 -12.49 10.43
N VAL A 204 -3.24 -13.05 11.61
CA VAL A 204 -3.94 -14.18 12.20
C VAL A 204 -4.89 -13.68 13.30
N VAL A 205 -6.19 -13.73 13.00
CA VAL A 205 -7.27 -13.25 13.87
C VAL A 205 -8.39 -14.31 13.98
N THR A 206 -7.99 -15.59 14.01
CA THR A 206 -8.92 -16.71 14.04
C THR A 206 -9.63 -16.83 15.39
N ARG A 207 -10.70 -17.63 15.43
CA ARG A 207 -11.54 -17.81 16.63
C ARG A 207 -10.92 -18.64 17.75
N GLY A 208 -9.72 -19.22 17.60
CA GLY A 208 -9.20 -20.08 18.65
C GLY A 208 -7.78 -20.60 18.42
N HIS A 209 -7.12 -20.95 19.50
CA HIS A 209 -5.72 -21.38 19.54
C HIS A 209 -5.37 -22.58 18.64
N ARG A 210 -6.36 -23.40 18.25
CA ARG A 210 -6.16 -24.52 17.33
C ARG A 210 -5.94 -24.01 15.90
N CYS A 211 -6.85 -23.19 15.40
CA CYS A 211 -6.73 -22.57 14.08
C CYS A 211 -5.52 -21.64 14.01
N ASP A 212 -5.24 -20.86 15.08
CA ASP A 212 -4.05 -20.02 15.11
C ASP A 212 -2.77 -20.83 14.92
N ALA A 213 -2.61 -21.96 15.63
CA ALA A 213 -1.43 -22.81 15.51
C ALA A 213 -1.26 -23.40 14.10
N ASP A 214 -2.36 -23.76 13.42
CA ASP A 214 -2.30 -24.27 12.05
C ASP A 214 -1.87 -23.16 11.06
N VAL A 215 -2.44 -21.96 11.20
CA VAL A 215 -2.05 -20.81 10.39
C VAL A 215 -0.63 -20.33 10.69
N GLU A 216 -0.22 -20.25 11.96
CA GLU A 216 1.14 -19.87 12.34
C GLU A 216 2.19 -20.86 11.81
N ARG A 217 1.90 -22.16 11.87
CA ARG A 217 2.76 -23.21 11.29
C ARG A 217 2.95 -23.02 9.78
N PHE A 218 1.89 -22.69 9.06
CA PHE A 218 1.97 -22.31 7.65
C PHE A 218 2.78 -21.02 7.47
N ALA A 219 2.44 -19.97 8.20
CA ALA A 219 3.04 -18.64 8.07
C ALA A 219 4.55 -18.66 8.26
N LEU A 220 5.06 -19.38 9.26
CA LEU A 220 6.48 -19.52 9.57
C LEU A 220 7.29 -20.18 8.45
N ARG A 221 6.66 -21.01 7.61
CA ARG A 221 7.28 -21.64 6.43
C ARG A 221 7.27 -20.76 5.18
N THR A 222 6.68 -19.58 5.26
CA THR A 222 6.59 -18.62 4.15
C THR A 222 7.66 -17.54 4.24
N PRO A 223 8.00 -16.87 3.13
CA PRO A 223 8.91 -15.75 3.13
C PRO A 223 8.27 -14.42 3.54
N ALA A 224 7.02 -14.41 4.03
CA ALA A 224 6.27 -13.20 4.38
C ALA A 224 7.10 -12.21 5.19
N SER A 225 6.98 -10.92 4.87
CA SER A 225 7.69 -9.85 5.58
C SER A 225 7.14 -9.60 6.98
N TYR A 226 5.91 -9.99 7.22
CA TYR A 226 5.23 -9.77 8.48
C TYR A 226 4.29 -10.93 8.82
N ILE A 227 4.32 -11.37 10.06
CA ILE A 227 3.39 -12.34 10.64
C ILE A 227 2.90 -11.75 11.95
N GLY A 228 1.62 -11.41 12.03
CA GLY A 228 1.01 -10.85 13.23
C GLY A 228 -0.12 -11.74 13.73
N VAL A 229 -0.17 -12.00 15.04
CA VAL A 229 -1.13 -12.92 15.66
C VAL A 229 -1.87 -12.23 16.79
N VAL A 230 -3.21 -12.29 16.76
CA VAL A 230 -4.05 -11.78 17.84
C VAL A 230 -4.07 -12.77 19.00
N GLY A 231 -3.82 -12.30 20.20
CA GLY A 231 -3.94 -13.13 21.39
C GLY A 231 -3.39 -12.48 22.65
N SER A 232 -3.87 -12.93 23.79
CA SER A 232 -3.26 -12.57 25.07
C SER A 232 -1.84 -13.17 25.17
N LYS A 233 -0.98 -12.58 25.97
CA LYS A 233 0.37 -13.08 26.24
C LYS A 233 0.39 -14.57 26.62
N ARG A 234 -0.61 -15.02 27.41
CA ARG A 234 -0.76 -16.44 27.79
C ARG A 234 -1.07 -17.34 26.61
N LYS A 235 -1.99 -16.93 25.73
CA LYS A 235 -2.37 -17.68 24.51
C LYS A 235 -1.18 -17.79 23.56
N THR A 236 -0.50 -16.68 23.34
CA THR A 236 0.68 -16.60 22.48
C THR A 236 1.80 -17.52 22.95
N GLN A 237 2.09 -17.49 24.27
CA GLN A 237 3.10 -18.38 24.84
C GLN A 237 2.74 -19.85 24.68
N TYR A 238 1.49 -20.22 24.90
CA TYR A 238 1.02 -21.60 24.69
C TYR A 238 1.24 -22.08 23.25
N VAL A 239 0.92 -21.25 22.24
CA VAL A 239 1.12 -21.62 20.83
C VAL A 239 2.62 -21.68 20.52
N ARG A 240 3.42 -20.74 21.03
CA ARG A 240 4.88 -20.75 20.89
C ARG A 240 5.51 -22.05 21.43
N ASP A 241 5.13 -22.46 22.64
CA ASP A 241 5.65 -23.69 23.27
C ASP A 241 5.29 -24.94 22.45
N LYS A 242 4.08 -24.97 21.89
CA LYS A 242 3.62 -26.04 21.00
C LYS A 242 4.46 -26.10 19.72
N LEU A 243 4.71 -24.98 19.07
CA LEU A 243 5.50 -24.92 17.85
C LEU A 243 6.98 -25.26 18.10
N LEU A 244 7.55 -24.86 19.25
CA LEU A 244 8.88 -25.30 19.67
C LEU A 244 8.93 -26.85 19.80
N ALA A 245 7.92 -27.47 20.40
CA ALA A 245 7.83 -28.92 20.53
C ALA A 245 7.67 -29.65 19.16
N GLU A 246 7.16 -28.93 18.14
CA GLU A 246 7.06 -29.39 16.76
C GLU A 246 8.37 -29.18 15.95
N GLY A 247 9.42 -28.58 16.56
CA GLY A 247 10.75 -28.42 15.97
C GLY A 247 11.04 -27.08 15.31
N PHE A 248 10.17 -26.07 15.47
CA PHE A 248 10.50 -24.70 15.07
C PHE A 248 11.56 -24.11 16.01
N THR A 249 12.45 -23.28 15.46
CA THR A 249 13.49 -22.61 16.24
C THR A 249 12.98 -21.31 16.87
N ASN A 250 13.70 -20.78 17.87
CA ASN A 250 13.36 -19.48 18.43
C ASN A 250 13.46 -18.36 17.39
N GLU A 251 14.47 -18.39 16.52
CA GLU A 251 14.66 -17.41 15.45
C GLU A 251 13.46 -17.38 14.48
N GLU A 252 12.91 -18.53 14.13
CA GLU A 252 11.71 -18.61 13.31
C GLU A 252 10.50 -18.01 14.04
N LEU A 253 10.31 -18.35 15.31
CA LEU A 253 9.20 -17.86 16.12
C LEU A 253 9.30 -16.38 16.47
N ASP A 254 10.50 -15.81 16.50
CA ASP A 254 10.73 -14.37 16.74
C ASP A 254 10.28 -13.49 15.55
N ARG A 255 9.95 -14.10 14.40
CA ARG A 255 9.29 -13.41 13.28
C ARG A 255 7.82 -13.09 13.55
N VAL A 256 7.22 -13.68 14.58
CA VAL A 256 5.80 -13.52 14.92
C VAL A 256 5.62 -12.32 15.84
N HIS A 257 4.88 -11.32 15.39
CA HIS A 257 4.44 -10.19 16.21
C HIS A 257 3.19 -10.61 16.99
N ALA A 258 3.36 -10.96 18.26
CA ALA A 258 2.28 -11.38 19.14
C ALA A 258 2.51 -10.84 20.58
N PRO A 259 1.57 -10.10 21.12
CA PRO A 259 0.32 -9.62 20.51
C PRO A 259 0.54 -8.74 19.28
N ILE A 260 -0.34 -8.90 18.27
CA ILE A 260 -0.35 -8.06 17.07
C ILE A 260 -0.74 -6.62 17.41
N GLY A 261 -0.21 -5.65 16.65
CA GLY A 261 -0.51 -4.23 16.81
C GLY A 261 0.52 -3.48 17.66
N ILE A 262 0.48 -2.16 17.61
CA ILE A 262 1.24 -1.30 18.50
C ILE A 262 0.44 -1.08 19.78
N ASP A 263 1.13 -0.90 20.91
CA ASP A 263 0.47 -0.68 22.21
C ASP A 263 -0.13 0.74 22.26
N ILE A 264 -1.45 0.82 22.14
CA ILE A 264 -2.25 2.04 22.28
C ILE A 264 -3.36 1.87 23.33
N ALA A 265 -3.25 0.86 24.20
CA ALA A 265 -4.27 0.49 25.18
C ALA A 265 -5.66 0.22 24.54
N SER A 266 -5.67 -0.43 23.35
CA SER A 266 -6.90 -0.75 22.62
C SER A 266 -7.70 -1.85 23.30
N GLU A 267 -9.03 -1.68 23.39
CA GLU A 267 -9.96 -2.62 24.02
C GLU A 267 -11.03 -3.15 23.06
N THR A 268 -11.56 -2.28 22.19
CA THR A 268 -12.61 -2.67 21.23
C THR A 268 -12.02 -3.23 19.93
N PRO A 269 -12.78 -4.07 19.15
CA PRO A 269 -12.33 -4.53 17.85
C PRO A 269 -11.91 -3.39 16.90
N ALA A 270 -12.61 -2.27 16.90
CA ALA A 270 -12.28 -1.10 16.10
C ALA A 270 -10.94 -0.47 16.51
N GLU A 271 -10.68 -0.32 17.81
CA GLU A 271 -9.40 0.19 18.32
C GLU A 271 -8.25 -0.76 18.04
N ILE A 272 -8.48 -2.08 18.20
CA ILE A 272 -7.49 -3.11 17.85
C ILE A 272 -7.19 -3.06 16.34
N ALA A 273 -8.18 -2.84 15.49
CA ALA A 273 -7.99 -2.67 14.05
C ALA A 273 -7.07 -1.46 13.74
N ILE A 274 -7.24 -0.35 14.42
CA ILE A 274 -6.35 0.84 14.31
C ILE A 274 -4.92 0.50 14.77
N SER A 275 -4.78 -0.19 15.90
CA SER A 275 -3.48 -0.64 16.42
C SER A 275 -2.73 -1.52 15.42
N ILE A 276 -3.42 -2.50 14.81
CA ILE A 276 -2.88 -3.38 13.75
C ILE A 276 -2.51 -2.57 12.51
N ALA A 277 -3.40 -1.71 12.03
CA ALA A 277 -3.16 -0.88 10.86
C ALA A 277 -1.93 0.03 11.04
N ALA A 278 -1.77 0.62 12.23
CA ALA A 278 -0.61 1.43 12.57
C ALA A 278 0.70 0.63 12.54
N GLN A 279 0.69 -0.62 13.02
CA GLN A 279 1.85 -1.50 12.94
C GLN A 279 2.18 -1.86 11.48
N LEU A 280 1.18 -2.18 10.65
CA LEU A 280 1.39 -2.46 9.23
C LEU A 280 1.97 -1.25 8.48
N ILE A 281 1.52 -0.02 8.79
CA ILE A 281 2.11 1.22 8.25
C ILE A 281 3.58 1.33 8.66
N GLN A 282 3.91 1.03 9.91
CA GLN A 282 5.29 1.07 10.39
C GLN A 282 6.17 0.07 9.63
N ILE A 283 5.74 -1.18 9.48
CA ILE A 283 6.45 -2.21 8.73
C ILE A 283 6.62 -1.81 7.25
N ARG A 284 5.57 -1.26 6.62
CA ARG A 284 5.62 -0.73 5.27
C ARG A 284 6.69 0.35 5.12
N ALA A 285 6.74 1.30 6.03
CA ALA A 285 7.73 2.38 6.04
C ALA A 285 9.17 1.87 6.27
N GLU A 286 9.35 0.85 7.10
CA GLU A 286 10.64 0.20 7.33
C GLU A 286 11.14 -0.52 6.07
N LYS A 287 10.26 -1.27 5.39
CA LYS A 287 10.56 -1.93 4.11
C LYS A 287 10.97 -0.92 3.03
N ALA A 288 10.28 0.21 2.96
CA ALA A 288 10.58 1.29 2.02
C ALA A 288 11.86 2.09 2.36
N GLY A 289 12.51 1.82 3.49
CA GLY A 289 13.65 2.60 3.97
C GLY A 289 13.31 4.03 4.38
N LEU A 290 12.01 4.31 4.62
CA LEU A 290 11.49 5.64 4.95
C LEU A 290 11.56 5.97 6.45
N ARG A 291 12.14 5.10 7.26
CA ARG A 291 12.29 5.34 8.70
C ARG A 291 13.14 6.57 8.92
N ARG A 292 12.54 7.69 9.32
CA ARG A 292 13.28 8.87 9.76
C ARG A 292 14.12 8.47 10.96
N LYS A 293 15.45 8.57 10.86
CA LYS A 293 16.32 8.52 12.04
C LYS A 293 15.83 9.63 12.96
N LYS A 294 15.35 9.25 14.14
CA LYS A 294 15.06 10.20 15.21
C LYS A 294 16.35 10.84 15.71
#